data_6eab6652d33028497e4e78663229e7c5
#
_entry.id   6eab6652d33028497e4e78663229e7c5
#
_cell.length_a   1.000
_cell.length_b   1.000
_cell.length_c   1.000
_cell.angle_alpha   90.00
_cell.angle_beta   90.00
_cell.angle_gamma   90.00
#
_symmetry.space_group_name_H-M   'P 1'
#
loop_
_entity.id
_entity.type
_entity.pdbx_description
1 polymer ?
#
loop_
_entity_poly.entity_id
_entity_poly.type
_entity_poly.pdbx_seq_one_letter_code
_entity_poly.pdbx_strand_id
1 'polypeptide(L)'
;MARAPNPDTREVMEIDWPFFGEVCRALALKVAREFDPEIVLGIAKAGVMPGVVVASILQREFASMVVTRRSARKEPVLVAGPPATIRGRRVLVVDETCESGSTMKLALSEVRLLQPAEVRTAVSFKTGPYLPDFHAFETDKFIILPW
;
A
#
# COMPACT_ATOMS: atom_id res chain seq x y z
N MET A 1 -0.28 36.09 -9.61
CA MET A 1 -0.60 34.66 -9.85
C MET A 1 0.18 33.83 -8.86
N ALA A 2 -0.50 33.14 -7.95
CA ALA A 2 0.18 32.25 -7.01
C ALA A 2 0.76 31.09 -7.81
N ARG A 3 2.08 30.90 -7.72
CA ARG A 3 2.74 29.72 -8.26
C ARG A 3 2.18 28.51 -7.52
N ALA A 4 1.78 27.46 -8.25
CA ALA A 4 1.50 26.18 -7.62
C ALA A 4 2.69 25.81 -6.74
N PRO A 5 2.45 25.32 -5.49
CA PRO A 5 3.54 24.97 -4.62
C PRO A 5 4.41 23.93 -5.34
N ASN A 6 5.71 24.23 -5.43
CA ASN A 6 6.67 23.29 -5.96
C ASN A 6 6.60 22.03 -5.08
N PRO A 7 6.40 20.83 -5.64
CA PRO A 7 6.41 19.60 -4.84
C PRO A 7 7.70 19.43 -4.01
N ASP A 8 8.78 20.10 -4.42
CA ASP A 8 10.06 20.09 -3.69
C ASP A 8 10.08 20.97 -2.44
N THR A 9 9.00 21.72 -2.14
CA THR A 9 8.92 22.61 -0.96
C THR A 9 8.12 22.00 0.19
N ARG A 10 7.61 20.77 0.07
CA ARG A 10 6.99 20.08 1.19
C ARG A 10 8.00 19.81 2.30
N GLU A 11 7.57 19.97 3.54
CA GLU A 11 8.36 19.49 4.67
C GLU A 11 8.63 18.01 4.50
N VAL A 12 9.83 17.58 4.89
CA VAL A 12 10.30 16.20 4.79
C VAL A 12 10.16 15.53 6.15
N MET A 13 9.65 14.31 6.15
CA MET A 13 9.63 13.45 7.32
C MET A 13 10.46 12.20 7.03
N GLU A 14 11.58 12.06 7.71
CA GLU A 14 12.41 10.88 7.62
C GLU A 14 11.87 9.80 8.57
N ILE A 15 11.70 8.59 8.05
CA ILE A 15 11.21 7.44 8.78
C ILE A 15 12.39 6.51 9.06
N ASP A 16 12.70 6.28 10.33
CA ASP A 16 13.68 5.27 10.69
C ASP A 16 13.04 3.86 10.80
N TRP A 17 13.87 2.85 10.90
CA TRP A 17 13.40 1.46 10.99
C TRP A 17 12.51 1.20 12.20
N PRO A 18 12.85 1.68 13.42
CA PRO A 18 11.98 1.49 14.58
C PRO A 18 10.59 2.09 14.40
N PHE A 19 10.49 3.32 13.87
CA PHE A 19 9.21 3.96 13.61
C PHE A 19 8.41 3.21 12.55
N PHE A 20 9.07 2.79 11.45
CA PHE A 20 8.43 1.98 10.42
C PHE A 20 7.85 0.68 11.00
N GLY A 21 8.58 0.01 11.86
CA GLY A 21 8.11 -1.19 12.54
C GLY A 21 6.85 -0.94 13.37
N GLU A 22 6.82 0.16 14.13
CA GLU A 22 5.63 0.53 14.91
C GLU A 22 4.44 0.90 14.02
N VAL A 23 4.66 1.57 12.89
CA VAL A 23 3.61 1.89 11.92
C VAL A 23 3.02 0.61 11.33
N CYS A 24 3.84 -0.36 10.94
CA CYS A 24 3.37 -1.64 10.41
C CYS A 24 2.60 -2.44 11.46
N ARG A 25 3.05 -2.43 12.71
CA ARG A 25 2.33 -3.07 13.82
C ARG A 25 0.96 -2.44 14.02
N ALA A 26 0.89 -1.11 14.04
CA ALA A 26 -0.37 -0.39 14.17
C ALA A 26 -1.32 -0.71 13.01
N LEU A 27 -0.80 -0.80 11.78
CA LEU A 27 -1.58 -1.17 10.61
C LEU A 27 -2.18 -2.57 10.74
N ALA A 28 -1.35 -3.55 11.13
CA ALA A 28 -1.81 -4.92 11.32
C ALA A 28 -2.92 -5.01 12.38
N LEU A 29 -2.79 -4.28 13.49
CA LEU A 29 -3.79 -4.27 14.55
C LEU A 29 -5.11 -3.63 14.09
N LYS A 30 -5.05 -2.56 13.29
CA LYS A 30 -6.25 -1.95 12.70
C LYS A 30 -6.97 -2.93 11.77
N VAL A 31 -6.24 -3.62 10.92
CA VAL A 31 -6.81 -4.64 10.03
C VAL A 31 -7.48 -5.74 10.84
N ALA A 32 -6.78 -6.28 11.82
CA ALA A 32 -7.26 -7.40 12.63
C ALA A 32 -8.60 -7.15 13.33
N ARG A 33 -8.92 -5.88 13.63
CA ARG A 33 -10.16 -5.50 14.30
C ARG A 33 -11.38 -5.58 13.39
N GLU A 34 -11.21 -5.43 12.08
CA GLU A 34 -12.31 -5.25 11.14
C GLU A 34 -12.31 -6.23 9.98
N PHE A 35 -11.20 -6.89 9.71
CA PHE A 35 -11.02 -7.73 8.53
C PHE A 35 -10.11 -8.91 8.84
N ASP A 36 -10.50 -10.08 8.35
CA ASP A 36 -9.73 -11.32 8.47
C ASP A 36 -9.25 -11.77 7.09
N PRO A 37 -8.14 -11.23 6.56
CA PRO A 37 -7.63 -11.65 5.26
C PRO A 37 -7.08 -13.08 5.33
N GLU A 38 -7.24 -13.82 4.25
CA GLU A 38 -6.60 -15.12 4.07
C GLU A 38 -5.22 -14.97 3.45
N ILE A 39 -5.03 -13.91 2.66
CA ILE A 39 -3.75 -13.61 2.01
C ILE A 39 -3.52 -12.10 1.99
N VAL A 40 -2.28 -11.70 2.24
CA VAL A 40 -1.80 -10.33 2.10
C VAL A 40 -1.04 -10.23 0.77
N LEU A 41 -1.46 -9.28 -0.06
CA LEU A 41 -0.87 -9.03 -1.37
C LEU A 41 -0.14 -7.68 -1.36
N GLY A 42 1.18 -7.72 -1.35
CA GLY A 42 2.01 -6.50 -1.40
C GLY A 42 2.22 -6.01 -2.82
N ILE A 43 2.15 -4.70 -3.01
CA ILE A 43 2.48 -4.07 -4.29
C ILE A 43 3.98 -3.79 -4.32
N ALA A 44 4.72 -4.62 -5.05
CA ALA A 44 6.16 -4.50 -5.15
C ALA A 44 6.54 -3.25 -5.99
N LYS A 45 7.67 -2.62 -5.65
CA LYS A 45 8.64 -3.08 -4.63
C LYS A 45 8.29 -2.68 -3.21
N ALA A 46 8.04 -1.40 -2.96
CA ALA A 46 8.02 -0.83 -1.61
C ALA A 46 6.88 -1.38 -0.74
N GLY A 47 5.75 -1.71 -1.33
CA GLY A 47 4.63 -2.32 -0.60
C GLY A 47 4.90 -3.73 -0.08
N VAL A 48 5.95 -4.38 -0.56
CA VAL A 48 6.37 -5.69 -0.02
C VAL A 48 6.85 -5.55 1.42
N MET A 49 7.53 -4.47 1.76
CA MET A 49 8.04 -4.24 3.11
C MET A 49 6.92 -4.24 4.16
N PRO A 50 5.93 -3.33 4.10
CA PRO A 50 4.82 -3.38 5.05
C PRO A 50 3.95 -4.64 4.88
N GLY A 51 3.78 -5.11 3.66
CA GLY A 51 2.98 -6.29 3.37
C GLY A 51 3.48 -7.54 4.08
N VAL A 52 4.78 -7.81 4.01
CA VAL A 52 5.40 -8.96 4.70
C VAL A 52 5.27 -8.84 6.21
N VAL A 53 5.50 -7.64 6.77
CA VAL A 53 5.38 -7.43 8.21
C VAL A 53 3.95 -7.66 8.68
N VAL A 54 2.97 -7.08 7.98
CA VAL A 54 1.55 -7.26 8.29
C VAL A 54 1.15 -8.74 8.18
N ALA A 55 1.54 -9.41 7.11
CA ALA A 55 1.26 -10.84 6.94
C ALA A 55 1.87 -11.68 8.07
N SER A 56 3.08 -11.35 8.50
CA SER A 56 3.76 -12.05 9.58
C SER A 56 3.04 -11.86 10.92
N ILE A 57 2.63 -10.64 11.23
CA ILE A 57 1.89 -10.35 12.47
C ILE A 57 0.52 -11.04 12.46
N LEU A 58 -0.18 -11.02 11.35
CA LEU A 58 -1.50 -11.66 11.21
C LEU A 58 -1.40 -13.18 11.01
N GLN A 59 -0.19 -13.72 10.79
CA GLN A 59 0.06 -15.13 10.48
C GLN A 59 -0.75 -15.60 9.26
N ARG A 60 -0.65 -14.82 8.18
CA ARG A 60 -1.32 -15.10 6.91
C ARG A 60 -0.31 -15.30 5.79
N GLU A 61 -0.76 -15.92 4.71
CA GLU A 61 0.04 -16.05 3.49
C GLU A 61 0.36 -14.68 2.93
N PHE A 62 1.51 -14.59 2.27
CA PHE A 62 1.96 -13.41 1.56
C PHE A 62 2.19 -13.73 0.09
N ALA A 63 1.75 -12.82 -0.78
CA ALA A 63 2.08 -12.81 -2.20
C ALA A 63 2.34 -11.37 -2.64
N SER A 64 2.87 -11.21 -3.85
CA SER A 64 3.12 -9.88 -4.40
C SER A 64 2.64 -9.77 -5.84
N MET A 65 2.37 -8.54 -6.24
CA MET A 65 2.22 -8.12 -7.63
C MET A 65 3.18 -6.96 -7.87
N VAL A 66 3.47 -6.65 -9.13
CA VAL A 66 4.44 -5.60 -9.45
C VAL A 66 3.77 -4.51 -10.27
N VAL A 67 3.76 -3.31 -9.71
CA VAL A 67 3.34 -2.10 -10.38
C VAL A 67 4.51 -1.12 -10.36
N THR A 68 4.80 -0.49 -11.49
CA THR A 68 5.87 0.49 -11.60
C THR A 68 5.37 1.76 -12.28
N ARG A 69 6.13 2.84 -12.19
CA ARG A 69 5.84 4.12 -12.87
C ARG A 69 6.96 4.39 -13.85
N ARG A 70 6.70 4.15 -15.15
CA ARG A 70 7.72 4.16 -16.21
C ARG A 70 7.70 5.41 -17.09
N SER A 71 6.67 6.22 -17.05
CA SER A 71 6.56 7.38 -17.92
C SER A 71 6.97 8.67 -17.22
N ALA A 72 7.27 9.72 -18.01
CA ALA A 72 7.48 11.08 -17.51
C ALA A 72 6.25 11.60 -16.73
N ARG A 73 5.07 11.08 -17.01
CA ARG A 73 3.81 11.36 -16.29
C ARG A 73 3.67 10.56 -15.01
N LYS A 74 4.60 9.64 -14.72
CA LYS A 74 4.56 8.75 -13.56
C LYS A 74 3.25 7.94 -13.46
N GLU A 75 2.69 7.54 -14.59
CA GLU A 75 1.52 6.66 -14.62
C GLU A 75 1.90 5.24 -14.15
N PRO A 76 1.04 4.58 -13.36
CA PRO A 76 1.31 3.22 -12.95
C PRO A 76 1.15 2.25 -14.11
N VAL A 77 2.05 1.29 -14.18
CA VAL A 77 2.06 0.22 -15.20
C VAL A 77 2.17 -1.12 -14.50
N LEU A 78 1.28 -2.04 -14.85
CA LEU A 78 1.35 -3.41 -14.36
C LEU A 78 2.50 -4.14 -15.02
N VAL A 79 3.42 -4.68 -14.22
CA VAL A 79 4.55 -5.50 -14.69
C VAL A 79 4.26 -6.98 -14.45
N ALA A 80 3.72 -7.32 -13.30
CA ALA A 80 3.32 -8.68 -12.97
C ALA A 80 2.02 -8.64 -12.17
N GLY A 81 1.03 -9.38 -12.62
CA GLY A 81 -0.27 -9.45 -11.99
C GLY A 81 -0.27 -10.21 -10.67
N PRO A 82 -1.38 -10.16 -9.93
CA PRO A 82 -1.54 -10.98 -8.75
C PRO A 82 -1.61 -12.47 -9.10
N PRO A 83 -1.25 -13.36 -8.15
CA PRO A 83 -1.32 -14.80 -8.41
C PRO A 83 -2.77 -15.28 -8.50
N ALA A 84 -3.01 -16.30 -9.31
CA ALA A 84 -4.34 -16.89 -9.48
C ALA A 84 -4.91 -17.48 -8.18
N THR A 85 -4.05 -17.76 -7.21
CA THR A 85 -4.43 -18.29 -5.90
C THR A 85 -5.29 -17.35 -5.04
N ILE A 86 -5.40 -16.07 -5.43
CA ILE A 86 -6.28 -15.13 -4.70
C ILE A 86 -7.76 -15.32 -5.03
N ARG A 87 -8.09 -16.07 -6.07
CA ARG A 87 -9.48 -16.33 -6.46
C ARG A 87 -10.28 -16.92 -5.30
N GLY A 88 -11.44 -16.35 -5.02
CA GLY A 88 -12.35 -16.81 -3.98
C GLY A 88 -11.87 -16.57 -2.54
N ARG A 89 -10.78 -15.83 -2.36
CA ARG A 89 -10.19 -15.58 -1.04
C ARG A 89 -10.43 -14.15 -0.58
N ARG A 90 -10.32 -13.92 0.72
CA ARG A 90 -10.30 -12.58 1.31
C ARG A 90 -8.87 -12.04 1.20
N VAL A 91 -8.71 -10.93 0.47
CA VAL A 91 -7.40 -10.37 0.09
C VAL A 91 -7.22 -9.00 0.71
N LEU A 92 -6.07 -8.77 1.35
CA LEU A 92 -5.62 -7.46 1.78
C LEU A 92 -4.52 -6.99 0.83
N VAL A 93 -4.77 -5.92 0.08
CA VAL A 93 -3.77 -5.29 -0.79
C VAL A 93 -3.03 -4.22 -0.01
N VAL A 94 -1.70 -4.31 0.05
CA VAL A 94 -0.86 -3.43 0.87
C VAL A 94 0.14 -2.67 0.03
N ASP A 95 0.23 -1.36 0.26
CA ASP A 95 1.29 -0.50 -0.25
C ASP A 95 1.92 0.31 0.90
N GLU A 96 3.07 0.92 0.67
CA GLU A 96 3.76 1.72 1.70
C GLU A 96 3.15 3.09 1.88
N THR A 97 2.84 3.77 0.78
CA THR A 97 2.23 5.11 0.78
C THR A 97 1.12 5.19 -0.26
N CYS A 98 0.18 6.10 -0.07
CA CYS A 98 -0.76 6.49 -1.12
C CYS A 98 -0.97 8.00 -1.10
N GLU A 99 -0.97 8.62 -2.26
CA GLU A 99 -1.27 10.03 -2.46
C GLU A 99 -2.52 10.18 -3.32
N SER A 100 -2.40 10.04 -4.64
CA SER A 100 -3.54 10.05 -5.56
C SER A 100 -4.33 8.74 -5.59
N GLY A 101 -3.70 7.66 -5.18
CA GLY A 101 -4.27 6.32 -5.22
C GLY A 101 -4.20 5.64 -6.59
N SER A 102 -3.51 6.23 -7.56
CA SER A 102 -3.46 5.66 -8.93
C SER A 102 -2.86 4.25 -8.97
N THR A 103 -1.80 4.01 -8.20
CA THR A 103 -1.20 2.66 -8.07
C THR A 103 -2.18 1.67 -7.44
N MET A 104 -2.83 2.07 -6.35
CA MET A 104 -3.79 1.22 -5.65
C MET A 104 -5.02 0.93 -6.52
N LYS A 105 -5.51 1.90 -7.27
CA LYS A 105 -6.65 1.72 -8.19
C LYS A 105 -6.31 0.72 -9.29
N LEU A 106 -5.12 0.80 -9.87
CA LEU A 106 -4.66 -0.18 -10.86
C LEU A 106 -4.56 -1.57 -10.22
N ALA A 107 -3.93 -1.69 -9.07
CA ALA A 107 -3.81 -2.96 -8.35
C ALA A 107 -5.18 -3.57 -8.08
N LEU A 108 -6.14 -2.79 -7.58
CA LEU A 108 -7.50 -3.26 -7.32
C LEU A 108 -8.21 -3.75 -8.59
N SER A 109 -8.05 -3.04 -9.70
CA SER A 109 -8.67 -3.47 -10.96
C SER A 109 -8.17 -4.85 -11.40
N GLU A 110 -6.87 -5.11 -11.24
CA GLU A 110 -6.27 -6.40 -11.58
C GLU A 110 -6.67 -7.50 -10.60
N VAL A 111 -6.73 -7.19 -9.31
CA VAL A 111 -7.18 -8.14 -8.28
C VAL A 111 -8.64 -8.55 -8.53
N ARG A 112 -9.51 -7.61 -8.84
CA ARG A 112 -10.94 -7.89 -9.10
C ARG A 112 -11.18 -8.78 -10.29
N LEU A 113 -10.31 -8.75 -11.30
CA LEU A 113 -10.40 -9.67 -12.45
C LEU A 113 -10.27 -11.14 -12.04
N LEU A 114 -9.60 -11.43 -10.94
CA LEU A 114 -9.44 -12.78 -10.40
C LEU A 114 -10.57 -13.20 -9.45
N GLN A 115 -11.57 -12.36 -9.25
CA GLN A 115 -12.77 -12.65 -8.46
C GLN A 115 -12.45 -13.12 -7.02
N PRO A 116 -11.77 -12.29 -6.21
CA PRO A 116 -11.63 -12.58 -4.78
C PRO A 116 -12.99 -12.58 -4.08
N ALA A 117 -13.10 -13.26 -2.95
CA ALA A 117 -14.32 -13.22 -2.13
C ALA A 117 -14.56 -11.82 -1.53
N GLU A 118 -13.48 -11.18 -1.10
CA GLU A 118 -13.48 -9.82 -0.59
C GLU A 118 -12.08 -9.23 -0.78
N VAL A 119 -11.99 -7.95 -1.07
CA VAL A 119 -10.72 -7.24 -1.17
C VAL A 119 -10.80 -5.93 -0.40
N ARG A 120 -9.79 -5.66 0.43
CA ARG A 120 -9.58 -4.40 1.13
C ARG A 120 -8.17 -3.92 0.95
N THR A 121 -7.95 -2.63 1.20
CA THR A 121 -6.68 -1.95 0.96
C THR A 121 -6.10 -1.40 2.25
N ALA A 122 -4.78 -1.45 2.37
CA ALA A 122 -4.06 -0.94 3.52
C ALA A 122 -2.77 -0.27 3.07
N VAL A 123 -2.44 0.87 3.68
CA VAL A 123 -1.17 1.56 3.48
C VAL A 123 -0.58 1.95 4.82
N SER A 124 0.76 1.96 4.91
CA SER A 124 1.45 2.44 6.10
C SER A 124 1.25 3.94 6.28
N PHE A 125 1.42 4.71 5.21
CA PHE A 125 1.35 6.18 5.23
C PHE A 125 0.36 6.68 4.19
N LYS A 126 -0.66 7.40 4.64
CA LYS A 126 -1.55 8.14 3.77
C LYS A 126 -1.03 9.57 3.65
N THR A 127 -0.69 9.99 2.43
CA THR A 127 -0.07 11.30 2.18
C THR A 127 -0.88 12.20 1.25
N GLY A 128 -2.07 11.80 0.86
CA GLY A 128 -2.92 12.55 -0.06
C GLY A 128 -4.40 12.23 0.08
N PRO A 129 -5.22 12.61 -0.91
CA PRO A 129 -6.69 12.53 -0.81
C PRO A 129 -7.25 11.12 -0.94
N TYR A 130 -6.51 10.17 -1.52
CA TYR A 130 -7.01 8.80 -1.65
C TYR A 130 -7.24 8.16 -0.28
N LEU A 131 -8.42 7.56 -0.10
CA LEU A 131 -8.79 6.91 1.15
C LEU A 131 -8.71 5.39 1.01
N PRO A 132 -7.64 4.74 1.50
CA PRO A 132 -7.61 3.28 1.63
C PRO A 132 -8.55 2.82 2.74
N ASP A 133 -8.89 1.53 2.78
CA ASP A 133 -9.71 0.98 3.86
C ASP A 133 -8.99 1.11 5.22
N PHE A 134 -7.67 0.92 5.22
CA PHE A 134 -6.83 1.02 6.42
C PHE A 134 -5.59 1.85 6.14
N HIS A 135 -5.23 2.71 7.08
CA HIS A 135 -3.92 3.37 7.10
C HIS A 135 -3.46 3.56 8.54
N ALA A 136 -2.15 3.54 8.75
CA ALA A 136 -1.60 3.66 10.09
C ALA A 136 -1.23 5.10 10.45
N PHE A 137 -0.65 5.83 9.52
CA PHE A 137 -0.17 7.19 9.74
C PHE A 137 -0.58 8.09 8.59
N GLU A 138 -1.09 9.29 8.89
CA GLU A 138 -1.48 10.28 7.89
C GLU A 138 -0.64 11.54 8.05
N THR A 139 -0.10 12.04 6.96
CA THR A 139 0.67 13.28 6.91
C THR A 139 0.63 13.89 5.53
N ASP A 140 0.75 15.21 5.43
CA ASP A 140 0.94 15.93 4.18
C ASP A 140 2.42 16.11 3.83
N LYS A 141 3.33 15.68 4.71
CA LYS A 141 4.77 15.77 4.51
C LYS A 141 5.25 14.76 3.46
N PHE A 142 6.39 15.07 2.85
CA PHE A 142 7.09 14.12 1.99
C PHE A 142 7.79 13.07 2.85
N ILE A 143 7.45 11.81 2.65
CA ILE A 143 7.99 10.69 3.41
C ILE A 143 9.28 10.19 2.76
N ILE A 144 10.35 10.09 3.55
CA ILE A 144 11.58 9.37 3.18
C ILE A 144 11.63 8.10 4.01
N LEU A 145 11.53 6.97 3.34
CA LEU A 145 11.54 5.65 3.97
C LEU A 145 12.97 5.21 4.31
N PRO A 146 13.17 4.26 5.24
CA PRO A 146 14.51 3.87 5.70
C PRO A 146 15.29 3.00 4.72
N TRP A 147 14.75 2.78 3.50
CA TRP A 147 15.42 2.04 2.42
C TRP A 147 15.59 2.87 1.17
#